data_aa16522df5de676f8ab1255c0ece2a78
#
_entry.id   aa16522df5de676f8ab1255c0ece2a78
#
_cell.length_a   1.000
_cell.length_b   1.000
_cell.length_c   1.000
_cell.angle_alpha   90.00
_cell.angle_beta   90.00
_cell.angle_gamma   90.00
#
_symmetry.space_group_name_H-M   'P 1'
#
loop_
_entity.id
_entity.type
_entity.pdbx_description
1 polymer ?
#
loop_
_entity_poly.entity_id
_entity_poly.type
_entity_poly.pdbx_seq_one_letter_code
_entity_poly.pdbx_strand_id
1 'polypeptide(L)' 'TTFIAPKKGKSFHKTNCPFAKNIKPKNSIKFKSKNVALNAGFKPCKCVSN' A
#
# COMPACT_ATOMS: atom_id res chain seq x y z
N THR A 1 4.95 10.36 3.91
CA THR A 1 3.72 9.56 3.95
C THR A 1 4.05 8.09 3.74
N THR A 2 3.51 7.25 4.61
CA THR A 2 3.75 5.82 4.55
C THR A 2 2.63 5.13 3.77
N PHE A 3 3.00 4.12 3.00
CA PHE A 3 2.04 3.33 2.25
C PHE A 3 2.11 1.88 2.70
N ILE A 4 0.99 1.19 2.59
CA ILE A 4 0.89 -0.21 3.00
C ILE A 4 0.31 -1.01 1.85
N ALA A 5 0.85 -2.20 1.65
CA ALA A 5 0.36 -3.11 0.62
C ALA A 5 0.26 -4.52 1.17
N PRO A 6 -0.77 -5.29 0.77
CA PRO A 6 -0.85 -6.70 1.16
C PRO A 6 0.18 -7.51 0.37
N LYS A 7 0.76 -8.50 1.02
CA LYS A 7 1.73 -9.37 0.34
C LYS A 7 1.10 -10.08 -0.85
N LYS A 8 -0.15 -10.43 -0.72
CA LYS A 8 -0.87 -11.12 -1.79
C LYS A 8 -1.45 -10.19 -2.83
N GLY A 9 -1.53 -8.90 -2.51
CA GLY A 9 -2.11 -7.92 -3.42
C GLY A 9 -1.07 -7.33 -4.34
N LYS A 10 -1.56 -6.61 -5.32
CA LYS A 10 -0.69 -5.90 -6.28
C LYS A 10 -0.86 -4.40 -6.20
N SER A 11 -1.65 -3.92 -5.23
CA SER A 11 -1.91 -2.50 -5.07
C SER A 11 -1.53 -2.06 -3.66
N PHE A 12 -1.04 -0.83 -3.56
CA PHE A 12 -0.72 -0.26 -2.25
C PHE A 12 -1.72 0.82 -1.89
N HIS A 13 -1.87 1.04 -0.59
CA HIS A 13 -2.82 2.01 -0.04
C HIS A 13 -2.12 2.95 0.91
N LYS A 14 -2.71 4.12 1.11
CA LYS A 14 -2.25 5.02 2.16
C LYS A 14 -2.61 4.44 3.52
N THR A 15 -1.81 4.78 4.53
CA THR A 15 -2.11 4.33 5.89
C THR A 15 -3.46 4.83 6.38
N ASN A 16 -3.94 5.95 5.85
CA ASN A 16 -5.25 6.50 6.23
C ASN A 16 -6.40 5.86 5.48
N CYS A 17 -6.11 5.03 4.49
CA CYS A 17 -7.15 4.42 3.70
C CYS A 17 -7.86 3.33 4.52
N PRO A 18 -9.21 3.28 4.47
CA PRO A 18 -9.93 2.24 5.21
C PRO A 18 -9.52 0.83 4.79
N PHE A 19 -9.17 0.66 3.53
CA PHE A 19 -8.73 -0.65 3.03
C PHE A 19 -7.40 -1.06 3.64
N ALA A 20 -6.53 -0.10 3.91
CA ALA A 20 -5.24 -0.39 4.52
C ALA A 20 -5.41 -0.92 5.94
N LYS A 21 -6.44 -0.45 6.64
CA LYS A 21 -6.71 -0.89 8.01
C LYS A 21 -7.19 -2.33 8.05
N ASN A 22 -7.74 -2.83 6.96
CA ASN A 22 -8.21 -4.21 6.88
C ASN A 22 -7.08 -5.19 6.59
N ILE A 23 -5.92 -4.68 6.21
CA ILE A 23 -4.78 -5.53 5.91
C ILE A 23 -4.09 -5.92 7.22
N LYS A 24 -3.92 -7.21 7.41
CA LYS A 24 -3.25 -7.69 8.62
C LYS A 24 -1.78 -7.28 8.60
N PRO A 25 -1.25 -6.82 9.74
CA PRO A 25 0.16 -6.41 9.78
C PRO A 25 1.13 -7.53 9.40
N LYS A 26 0.76 -8.76 9.67
CA LYS A 26 1.61 -9.90 9.30
C LYS A 26 1.71 -10.09 7.80
N ASN A 27 0.67 -9.68 7.07
CA ASN A 27 0.61 -9.85 5.61
C ASN A 27 0.74 -8.54 4.88
N SER A 28 1.24 -7.51 5.55
CA SER A 28 1.39 -6.20 4.94
C SER A 28 2.85 -5.82 4.78
N ILE A 29 3.09 -5.00 3.77
CA ILE A 29 4.41 -4.45 3.50
C ILE A 29 4.29 -2.94 3.58
N LYS A 30 5.20 -2.31 4.32
CA LYS A 30 5.21 -0.86 4.45
C LYS A 30 6.22 -0.25 3.49
N PHE A 31 5.83 0.83 2.84
CA PHE A 31 6.69 1.57 1.94
C PHE A 31 6.79 3.02 2.43
N LYS A 32 7.98 3.56 2.36
CA LYS A 32 8.21 4.93 2.82
C LYS A 32 7.65 5.95 1.83
N SER A 33 7.59 5.60 0.57
CA SER A 33 7.11 6.51 -0.44
C SER A 33 6.45 5.74 -1.58
N LYS A 34 5.73 6.50 -2.41
CA LYS A 34 5.07 5.95 -3.57
C LYS A 34 6.07 5.30 -4.53
N ASN A 35 7.22 5.94 -4.72
CA ASN A 35 8.23 5.40 -5.63
C ASN A 35 8.74 4.04 -5.17
N VAL A 36 8.91 3.87 -3.87
CA VAL A 36 9.35 2.60 -3.33
C VAL A 36 8.34 1.50 -3.64
N ALA A 37 7.05 1.81 -3.47
CA ALA A 37 6.00 0.85 -3.76
C ALA A 37 5.95 0.52 -5.25
N LEU A 38 6.10 1.52 -6.11
CA LEU A 38 6.11 1.30 -7.55
C LEU A 38 7.29 0.44 -7.97
N ASN A 39 8.46 0.69 -7.38
CA ASN A 39 9.64 -0.11 -7.67
C ASN A 39 9.49 -1.56 -7.23
N ALA A 40 8.66 -1.80 -6.23
CA ALA A 40 8.38 -3.15 -5.77
C ALA A 40 7.38 -3.89 -6.67
N GLY A 41 6.84 -3.20 -7.67
CA GLY A 41 5.89 -3.82 -8.59
C GLY A 41 4.44 -3.62 -8.21
N PHE A 42 4.16 -2.73 -7.28
CA PHE A 42 2.80 -2.45 -6.85
C PHE A 42 2.22 -1.26 -7.61
N LYS A 43 0.91 -1.23 -7.69
CA LYS A 43 0.20 -0.13 -8.33
C LYS A 43 -0.56 0.69 -7.29
N PRO A 44 -0.74 1.99 -7.51
CA PRO A 44 -1.50 2.81 -6.56
C PRO A 44 -2.98 2.44 -6.59
N CYS A 45 -3.56 2.35 -5.39
CA CYS A 45 -5.00 2.17 -5.27
C CYS A 45 -5.71 3.46 -5.67
N LYS A 46 -7.03 3.38 -5.90
CA LYS A 46 -7.80 4.57 -6.25
C LYS A 46 -7.63 5.68 -5.23
N CYS A 47 -7.58 5.34 -3.94
CA CYS A 47 -7.42 6.35 -2.91
C CYS A 47 -6.04 6.99 -2.93
N VAL A 48 -5.05 6.31 -3.47
CA VAL A 48 -3.71 6.86 -3.60
C VAL A 48 -3.59 7.71 -4.86
N SER A 49 -4.19 7.26 -5.95
CA SER A 49 -4.07 7.96 -7.22
C SER A 49 -4.91 9.22 -7.29
N ASN A 50 -5.79 9.43 -6.34
CA ASN A 50 -6.46 10.71 -6.22
C ASN A 50 -5.53 11.69 -5.48
#